data_fbda2790011a662661d520f4adcb6fe1
#
_entry.id   fbda2790011a662661d520f4adcb6fe1
#
_cell.length_a   1.000
_cell.length_b   1.000
_cell.length_c   1.000
_cell.angle_alpha   90.00
_cell.angle_beta   90.00
_cell.angle_gamma   90.00
#
_symmetry.space_group_name_H-M   'P 1'
#
loop_
_entity.id
_entity.type
_entity.pdbx_description
1 polymer ?
#
loop_
_entity_poly.entity_id
_entity_poly.type
_entity_poly.pdbx_seq_one_letter_code
_entity_poly.pdbx_strand_id
1 'polypeptide(L)'
;TIFGVEHYDAGKVFVDGKEVHIRRPQDAMRLGIGLLTEDRQNQGLILDWGIGRNITLPELGAKFSKKGGITSETIENQAAKELAEEIDVKAVTVFDPASSLSGGNQQKVVVAKALASDLKLLIMDEPTKGVDVGAKAAIYQIMGELAQKGMAIVMISSEMPELLGMSDRIYVMCDGRVTGELSRTEATQEKILELSMLKHLSLIHISEPTRH
;
A
#
# COMPACT_ATOMS: atom_id res chain seq x y z
N THR A 1 -4.50 -11.48 -3.46
CA THR A 1 -5.92 -11.82 -3.72
C THR A 1 -6.84 -10.59 -3.68
N ILE A 2 -6.87 -9.77 -2.60
CA ILE A 2 -7.80 -8.61 -2.47
C ILE A 2 -7.66 -7.60 -3.63
N PHE A 3 -6.46 -7.41 -4.17
CA PHE A 3 -6.24 -6.54 -5.32
C PHE A 3 -6.44 -7.25 -6.68
N GLY A 4 -6.74 -8.55 -6.69
CA GLY A 4 -7.02 -9.31 -7.93
C GLY A 4 -5.79 -9.73 -8.73
N VAL A 5 -4.57 -9.67 -8.17
CA VAL A 5 -3.35 -10.21 -8.79
C VAL A 5 -3.38 -11.74 -8.75
N GLU A 6 -3.82 -12.29 -7.62
CA GLU A 6 -3.97 -13.72 -7.40
C GLU A 6 -5.44 -14.06 -7.13
N HIS A 7 -5.90 -15.19 -7.65
CA HIS A 7 -7.24 -15.68 -7.35
C HIS A 7 -7.31 -16.24 -5.92
N TYR A 8 -8.49 -16.20 -5.33
CA TYR A 8 -8.77 -16.89 -4.06
C TYR A 8 -9.61 -18.13 -4.31
N ASP A 9 -9.30 -19.19 -3.59
CA ASP A 9 -9.97 -20.49 -3.76
C ASP A 9 -11.30 -20.53 -3.01
N ALA A 10 -11.43 -19.77 -1.92
CA ALA A 10 -12.61 -19.75 -1.06
C ALA A 10 -12.72 -18.41 -0.30
N GLY A 11 -13.90 -18.18 0.28
CA GLY A 11 -14.20 -16.97 1.03
C GLY A 11 -15.01 -15.96 0.21
N LYS A 12 -15.31 -14.84 0.85
CA LYS A 12 -16.11 -13.76 0.27
C LYS A 12 -15.48 -12.41 0.57
N VAL A 13 -15.53 -11.51 -0.38
CA VAL A 13 -15.09 -10.12 -0.20
C VAL A 13 -16.33 -9.21 -0.22
N PHE A 14 -16.39 -8.29 0.73
CA PHE A 14 -17.46 -7.30 0.82
C PHE A 14 -16.86 -5.90 0.78
N VAL A 15 -17.42 -5.03 -0.05
CA VAL A 15 -17.10 -3.61 -0.11
C VAL A 15 -18.38 -2.83 0.10
N ASP A 16 -18.41 -1.92 1.07
CA ASP A 16 -19.61 -1.16 1.46
C ASP A 16 -20.84 -2.07 1.75
N GLY A 17 -20.59 -3.25 2.37
CA GLY A 17 -21.63 -4.23 2.71
C GLY A 17 -22.15 -5.07 1.54
N LYS A 18 -21.63 -4.90 0.34
CA LYS A 18 -22.01 -5.68 -0.84
C LYS A 18 -20.95 -6.70 -1.16
N GLU A 19 -21.36 -7.95 -1.42
CA GLU A 19 -20.47 -9.00 -1.90
C GLU A 19 -19.95 -8.62 -3.30
N VAL A 20 -18.62 -8.70 -3.48
CA VAL A 20 -17.95 -8.36 -4.73
C VAL A 20 -17.03 -9.49 -5.16
N HIS A 21 -16.81 -9.61 -6.46
CA HIS A 21 -15.90 -10.58 -7.05
C HIS A 21 -14.76 -9.85 -7.76
N ILE A 22 -13.58 -9.88 -7.16
CA ILE A 22 -12.37 -9.26 -7.69
C ILE A 22 -11.54 -10.36 -8.38
N ARG A 23 -11.45 -10.29 -9.70
CA ARG A 23 -10.71 -11.27 -10.52
C ARG A 23 -9.43 -10.70 -11.11
N ARG A 24 -9.31 -9.39 -11.20
CA ARG A 24 -8.17 -8.67 -11.78
C ARG A 24 -8.02 -7.30 -11.10
N PRO A 25 -6.83 -6.68 -11.18
CA PRO A 25 -6.56 -5.38 -10.56
C PRO A 25 -7.56 -4.28 -10.94
N GLN A 26 -8.03 -4.26 -12.18
CA GLN A 26 -9.01 -3.27 -12.65
C GLN A 26 -10.35 -3.35 -11.90
N ASP A 27 -10.73 -4.54 -11.43
CA ASP A 27 -11.97 -4.70 -10.65
C ASP A 27 -11.80 -4.08 -9.25
N ALA A 28 -10.62 -4.27 -8.62
CA ALA A 28 -10.25 -3.64 -7.35
C ALA A 28 -10.21 -2.11 -7.47
N MET A 29 -9.55 -1.59 -8.51
CA MET A 29 -9.44 -0.14 -8.76
C MET A 29 -10.83 0.51 -8.92
N ARG A 30 -11.76 -0.13 -9.66
CA ARG A 30 -13.15 0.37 -9.80
C ARG A 30 -13.91 0.41 -8.48
N LEU A 31 -13.54 -0.41 -7.51
CA LEU A 31 -14.11 -0.42 -6.16
C LEU A 31 -13.42 0.58 -5.22
N GLY A 32 -12.43 1.33 -5.72
CA GLY A 32 -11.66 2.28 -4.94
C GLY A 32 -10.59 1.62 -4.07
N ILE A 33 -10.06 0.47 -4.49
CA ILE A 33 -8.97 -0.22 -3.80
C ILE A 33 -7.68 0.02 -4.57
N GLY A 34 -6.66 0.56 -3.91
CA GLY A 34 -5.31 0.76 -4.43
C GLY A 34 -4.30 -0.18 -3.78
N LEU A 35 -3.18 -0.44 -4.47
CA LEU A 35 -2.06 -1.22 -3.97
C LEU A 35 -0.75 -0.49 -4.26
N LEU A 36 0.04 -0.27 -3.21
CA LEU A 36 1.46 0.05 -3.30
C LEU A 36 2.25 -1.23 -3.05
N THR A 37 3.10 -1.58 -4.01
CA THR A 37 3.94 -2.78 -3.94
C THR A 37 5.26 -2.47 -3.24
N GLU A 38 5.87 -3.48 -2.62
CA GLU A 38 7.18 -3.41 -1.96
C GLU A 38 8.28 -2.91 -2.92
N ASP A 39 8.31 -3.46 -4.13
CA ASP A 39 9.32 -3.11 -5.15
C ASP A 39 8.85 -1.93 -6.01
N ARG A 40 9.07 -0.72 -5.48
CA ARG A 40 8.67 0.51 -6.17
C ARG A 40 9.40 0.72 -7.50
N GLN A 41 10.64 0.22 -7.64
CA GLN A 41 11.46 0.48 -8.82
C GLN A 41 11.08 -0.39 -10.01
N ASN A 42 10.70 -1.64 -9.77
CA ASN A 42 10.34 -2.57 -10.84
C ASN A 42 8.82 -2.68 -11.04
N GLN A 43 8.01 -2.41 -10.02
CA GLN A 43 6.56 -2.58 -10.06
C GLN A 43 5.78 -1.27 -9.85
N GLY A 44 6.34 -0.32 -9.09
CA GLY A 44 5.67 0.91 -8.74
C GLY A 44 5.84 2.02 -9.77
N LEU A 45 7.01 2.15 -10.40
CA LEU A 45 7.40 3.25 -11.26
C LEU A 45 7.97 2.77 -12.61
N ILE A 46 7.83 3.60 -13.62
CA ILE A 46 8.60 3.51 -14.87
C ILE A 46 9.70 4.56 -14.74
N LEU A 47 10.90 4.14 -14.33
CA LEU A 47 11.98 5.03 -13.90
C LEU A 47 12.44 6.04 -14.95
N ASP A 48 12.42 5.67 -16.23
CA ASP A 48 12.82 6.54 -17.35
C ASP A 48 11.71 7.53 -17.77
N TRP A 49 10.51 7.37 -17.23
CA TRP A 49 9.41 8.29 -17.49
C TRP A 49 9.42 9.46 -16.51
N GLY A 50 8.86 10.59 -16.99
CA GLY A 50 8.63 11.76 -16.15
C GLY A 50 7.80 11.43 -14.92
N ILE A 51 8.08 12.13 -13.83
CA ILE A 51 7.37 12.03 -12.55
C ILE A 51 5.86 12.18 -12.76
N GLY A 52 5.44 13.22 -13.48
CA GLY A 52 4.03 13.49 -13.76
C GLY A 52 3.35 12.34 -14.49
N ARG A 53 4.01 11.78 -15.48
CA ARG A 53 3.46 10.66 -16.24
C ARG A 53 3.35 9.37 -15.43
N ASN A 54 4.23 9.16 -14.48
CA ASN A 54 4.09 8.09 -13.51
C ASN A 54 2.87 8.28 -12.60
N ILE A 55 2.63 9.51 -12.13
CA ILE A 55 1.50 9.85 -11.26
C ILE A 55 0.16 9.62 -11.99
N THR A 56 0.04 10.08 -13.22
CA THR A 56 -1.23 10.06 -13.96
C THR A 56 -1.55 8.72 -14.64
N LEU A 57 -0.56 7.83 -14.74
CA LEU A 57 -0.65 6.56 -15.46
C LEU A 57 -1.90 5.73 -15.17
N PRO A 58 -2.38 5.56 -13.90
CA PRO A 58 -3.56 4.74 -13.62
C PRO A 58 -4.85 5.26 -14.26
N GLU A 59 -4.94 6.58 -14.47
CA GLU A 59 -6.17 7.27 -14.88
C GLU A 59 -6.06 7.90 -16.28
N LEU A 60 -5.00 7.60 -17.03
CA LEU A 60 -4.78 8.18 -18.38
C LEU A 60 -6.00 8.02 -19.29
N GLY A 61 -6.63 6.85 -19.29
CA GLY A 61 -7.79 6.56 -20.13
C GLY A 61 -9.12 7.10 -19.60
N ALA A 62 -9.25 7.33 -18.28
CA ALA A 62 -10.49 7.69 -17.64
C ALA A 62 -10.61 9.19 -17.35
N LYS A 63 -9.66 9.75 -16.59
CA LYS A 63 -9.73 11.15 -16.13
C LYS A 63 -9.01 12.14 -17.07
N PHE A 64 -7.93 11.70 -17.70
CA PHE A 64 -7.02 12.59 -18.44
C PHE A 64 -7.21 12.54 -19.97
N SER A 65 -8.21 11.80 -20.47
CA SER A 65 -8.51 11.76 -21.90
C SER A 65 -9.77 12.59 -22.26
N LYS A 66 -9.71 13.27 -23.39
CA LYS A 66 -10.86 13.93 -24.02
C LYS A 66 -11.78 12.87 -24.65
N LYS A 67 -13.04 13.27 -24.98
CA LYS A 67 -13.95 12.46 -25.81
C LYS A 67 -13.21 12.04 -27.09
N GLY A 68 -13.07 10.71 -27.29
CA GLY A 68 -12.30 10.14 -28.40
C GLY A 68 -10.97 9.49 -28.01
N GLY A 69 -10.63 9.42 -26.70
CA GLY A 69 -9.44 8.71 -26.22
C GLY A 69 -8.11 9.46 -26.39
N ILE A 70 -8.17 10.74 -26.76
CA ILE A 70 -6.97 11.58 -26.90
C ILE A 70 -6.63 12.17 -25.54
N THR A 71 -5.47 11.82 -25.00
CA THR A 71 -4.95 12.37 -23.74
C THR A 71 -4.74 13.89 -23.86
N SER A 72 -5.17 14.65 -22.85
CA SER A 72 -4.92 16.09 -22.80
C SER A 72 -3.70 16.36 -21.95
N GLU A 73 -2.56 16.60 -22.57
CA GLU A 73 -1.30 16.90 -21.87
C GLU A 73 -1.46 18.05 -20.85
N THR A 74 -2.25 19.06 -21.17
CA THR A 74 -2.46 20.20 -20.26
C THR A 74 -3.19 19.76 -18.98
N ILE A 75 -4.24 18.94 -19.10
CA ILE A 75 -5.00 18.44 -17.93
C ILE A 75 -4.15 17.46 -17.15
N GLU A 76 -3.44 16.57 -17.84
CA GLU A 76 -2.53 15.60 -17.24
C GLU A 76 -1.42 16.29 -16.44
N ASN A 77 -0.72 17.24 -17.04
CA ASN A 77 0.38 17.95 -16.40
C ASN A 77 -0.08 18.80 -15.20
N GLN A 78 -1.26 19.41 -15.29
CA GLN A 78 -1.82 20.18 -14.17
C GLN A 78 -2.16 19.24 -12.98
N ALA A 79 -2.84 18.14 -13.22
CA ALA A 79 -3.18 17.17 -12.19
C ALA A 79 -1.93 16.51 -11.57
N ALA A 80 -0.94 16.20 -12.43
CA ALA A 80 0.34 15.66 -11.96
C ALA A 80 1.07 16.62 -11.01
N LYS A 81 1.06 17.91 -11.34
CA LYS A 81 1.68 18.94 -10.52
C LYS A 81 0.96 19.09 -9.19
N GLU A 82 -0.36 19.18 -9.19
CA GLU A 82 -1.17 19.29 -7.98
C GLU A 82 -0.95 18.09 -7.02
N LEU A 83 -0.96 16.87 -7.55
CA LEU A 83 -0.70 15.66 -6.75
C LEU A 83 0.74 15.58 -6.24
N ALA A 84 1.72 15.99 -7.04
CA ALA A 84 3.11 16.04 -6.62
C ALA A 84 3.33 17.07 -5.50
N GLU A 85 2.68 18.22 -5.57
CA GLU A 85 2.70 19.27 -4.54
C GLU A 85 1.97 18.81 -3.27
N GLU A 86 0.80 18.16 -3.38
CA GLU A 86 0.04 17.63 -2.24
C GLU A 86 0.87 16.67 -1.38
N ILE A 87 1.70 15.85 -2.02
CA ILE A 87 2.57 14.85 -1.33
C ILE A 87 3.97 15.39 -1.05
N ASP A 88 4.22 16.66 -1.38
CA ASP A 88 5.55 17.30 -1.21
C ASP A 88 6.68 16.51 -1.89
N VAL A 89 6.48 16.13 -3.15
CA VAL A 89 7.54 15.50 -3.96
C VAL A 89 8.62 16.54 -4.26
N LYS A 90 9.86 16.29 -3.84
CA LYS A 90 10.99 17.17 -4.11
C LYS A 90 11.55 16.89 -5.51
N ALA A 91 11.07 17.64 -6.48
CA ALA A 91 11.55 17.61 -7.87
C ALA A 91 11.65 19.03 -8.42
N VAL A 92 12.51 19.25 -9.42
CA VAL A 92 12.61 20.55 -10.11
C VAL A 92 11.39 20.74 -11.00
N THR A 93 11.00 19.67 -11.69
CA THR A 93 9.81 19.66 -12.54
C THR A 93 9.20 18.25 -12.60
N VAL A 94 7.89 18.18 -12.85
CA VAL A 94 7.18 16.91 -13.08
C VAL A 94 7.60 16.18 -14.36
N PHE A 95 8.38 16.84 -15.22
CA PHE A 95 8.94 16.25 -16.44
C PHE A 95 10.24 15.50 -16.20
N ASP A 96 10.92 15.74 -15.06
CA ASP A 96 12.15 15.02 -14.70
C ASP A 96 11.87 13.52 -14.59
N PRO A 97 12.82 12.67 -15.03
CA PRO A 97 12.62 11.23 -14.93
C PRO A 97 12.58 10.80 -13.46
N ALA A 98 11.72 9.81 -13.15
CA ALA A 98 11.57 9.31 -11.78
C ALA A 98 12.88 8.71 -11.22
N SER A 99 13.79 8.27 -12.08
CA SER A 99 15.14 7.81 -11.73
C SER A 99 16.02 8.89 -11.10
N SER A 100 15.75 10.17 -11.34
CA SER A 100 16.51 11.28 -10.75
C SER A 100 16.20 11.53 -9.28
N LEU A 101 15.14 10.93 -8.75
CA LEU A 101 14.68 11.13 -7.39
C LEU A 101 15.39 10.21 -6.39
N SER A 102 15.55 10.71 -5.15
CA SER A 102 15.91 9.86 -4.01
C SER A 102 14.83 8.80 -3.74
N GLY A 103 15.20 7.70 -3.06
CA GLY A 103 14.26 6.63 -2.74
C GLY A 103 13.00 7.11 -2.00
N GLY A 104 13.13 8.05 -1.06
CA GLY A 104 12.00 8.64 -0.37
C GLY A 104 11.08 9.45 -1.28
N ASN A 105 11.62 10.21 -2.24
CA ASN A 105 10.81 10.94 -3.21
C ASN A 105 10.19 10.01 -4.25
N GLN A 106 10.87 8.94 -4.65
CA GLN A 106 10.27 7.89 -5.47
C GLN A 106 9.04 7.26 -4.78
N GLN A 107 9.15 6.99 -3.47
CA GLN A 107 8.02 6.46 -2.68
C GLN A 107 6.85 7.44 -2.65
N LYS A 108 7.13 8.74 -2.48
CA LYS A 108 6.11 9.80 -2.56
C LYS A 108 5.41 9.80 -3.94
N VAL A 109 6.16 9.64 -5.04
CA VAL A 109 5.57 9.53 -6.39
C VAL A 109 4.64 8.33 -6.51
N VAL A 110 5.00 7.16 -5.91
CA VAL A 110 4.13 5.98 -5.89
C VAL A 110 2.84 6.25 -5.10
N VAL A 111 2.92 6.97 -3.97
CA VAL A 111 1.73 7.41 -3.23
C VAL A 111 0.88 8.38 -4.05
N ALA A 112 1.49 9.41 -4.66
CA ALA A 112 0.78 10.35 -5.54
C ALA A 112 0.09 9.65 -6.71
N LYS A 113 0.74 8.65 -7.31
CA LYS A 113 0.17 7.77 -8.35
C LYS A 113 -1.08 7.05 -7.86
N ALA A 114 -1.08 6.51 -6.63
CA ALA A 114 -2.26 5.88 -6.06
C ALA A 114 -3.40 6.89 -5.85
N LEU A 115 -3.07 8.10 -5.40
CA LEU A 115 -4.06 9.17 -5.16
C LEU A 115 -4.65 9.77 -6.44
N ALA A 116 -4.07 9.53 -7.61
CA ALA A 116 -4.69 9.91 -8.88
C ALA A 116 -6.05 9.24 -9.09
N SER A 117 -6.27 8.08 -8.45
CA SER A 117 -7.54 7.35 -8.42
C SER A 117 -8.37 7.71 -7.18
N ASP A 118 -9.70 7.59 -7.26
CA ASP A 118 -10.61 7.86 -6.13
C ASP A 118 -10.64 6.65 -5.18
N LEU A 119 -9.65 6.59 -4.29
CA LEU A 119 -9.47 5.45 -3.40
C LEU A 119 -10.28 5.58 -2.11
N LYS A 120 -10.83 4.44 -1.67
CA LYS A 120 -11.43 4.23 -0.35
C LYS A 120 -10.50 3.43 0.57
N LEU A 121 -9.72 2.53 -0.02
CA LEU A 121 -8.78 1.65 0.65
C LEU A 121 -7.43 1.69 -0.08
N LEU A 122 -6.36 1.91 0.66
CA LEU A 122 -4.99 1.81 0.17
C LEU A 122 -4.27 0.68 0.90
N ILE A 123 -3.84 -0.33 0.15
CA ILE A 123 -2.97 -1.40 0.64
C ILE A 123 -1.54 -0.97 0.39
N MET A 124 -0.70 -0.97 1.42
CA MET A 124 0.70 -0.55 1.36
C MET A 124 1.59 -1.70 1.81
N ASP A 125 2.36 -2.27 0.90
CA ASP A 125 3.28 -3.37 1.17
C ASP A 125 4.69 -2.81 1.40
N GLU A 126 5.20 -2.96 2.64
CA GLU A 126 6.50 -2.45 3.09
C GLU A 126 6.75 -0.97 2.68
N PRO A 127 5.86 -0.02 3.04
CA PRO A 127 5.86 1.34 2.47
C PRO A 127 7.13 2.14 2.75
N THR A 128 7.90 1.77 3.76
CA THR A 128 9.12 2.50 4.16
C THR A 128 10.40 1.72 3.90
N LYS A 129 10.32 0.56 3.24
CA LYS A 129 11.47 -0.26 2.94
C LYS A 129 12.45 0.45 2.00
N GLY A 130 13.72 0.46 2.39
CA GLY A 130 14.78 1.07 1.58
C GLY A 130 14.71 2.59 1.46
N VAL A 131 14.08 3.28 2.42
CA VAL A 131 14.08 4.74 2.53
C VAL A 131 14.81 5.17 3.80
N ASP A 132 15.35 6.39 3.78
CA ASP A 132 16.02 6.96 4.95
C ASP A 132 15.02 7.37 6.05
N VAL A 133 15.54 7.63 7.26
CA VAL A 133 14.72 7.92 8.44
C VAL A 133 13.84 9.16 8.26
N GLY A 134 14.36 10.20 7.58
CA GLY A 134 13.59 11.41 7.32
C GLY A 134 12.43 11.15 6.35
N ALA A 135 12.68 10.33 5.32
CA ALA A 135 11.65 9.94 4.37
C ALA A 135 10.59 9.01 5.00
N LYS A 136 10.97 8.12 5.94
CA LYS A 136 10.00 7.31 6.72
C LYS A 136 9.00 8.22 7.45
N ALA A 137 9.49 9.22 8.19
CA ALA A 137 8.63 10.16 8.92
C ALA A 137 7.65 10.88 7.99
N ALA A 138 8.10 11.32 6.81
CA ALA A 138 7.23 11.95 5.83
C ALA A 138 6.14 10.99 5.30
N ILE A 139 6.46 9.72 5.07
CA ILE A 139 5.49 8.71 4.64
C ILE A 139 4.45 8.46 5.74
N TYR A 140 4.86 8.34 7.00
CA TYR A 140 3.93 8.20 8.13
C TYR A 140 2.99 9.40 8.27
N GLN A 141 3.51 10.61 8.06
CA GLN A 141 2.68 11.81 8.06
C GLN A 141 1.62 11.73 6.95
N ILE A 142 2.02 11.40 5.71
CA ILE A 142 1.10 11.23 4.58
C ILE A 142 0.03 10.19 4.91
N MET A 143 0.40 9.02 5.44
CA MET A 143 -0.55 7.99 5.85
C MET A 143 -1.56 8.52 6.88
N GLY A 144 -1.08 9.25 7.89
CA GLY A 144 -1.94 9.88 8.90
C GLY A 144 -2.92 10.89 8.30
N GLU A 145 -2.47 11.74 7.37
CA GLU A 145 -3.32 12.71 6.68
C GLU A 145 -4.38 12.03 5.80
N LEU A 146 -4.02 10.96 5.09
CA LEU A 146 -4.95 10.17 4.29
C LEU A 146 -6.01 9.50 5.15
N ALA A 147 -5.62 8.91 6.29
CA ALA A 147 -6.55 8.32 7.25
C ALA A 147 -7.50 9.35 7.84
N GLN A 148 -7.03 10.56 8.17
CA GLN A 148 -7.86 11.67 8.64
C GLN A 148 -8.86 12.15 7.58
N LYS A 149 -8.52 12.06 6.30
CA LYS A 149 -9.43 12.32 5.17
C LYS A 149 -10.46 11.19 4.96
N GLY A 150 -10.43 10.13 5.76
CA GLY A 150 -11.37 9.00 5.73
C GLY A 150 -10.95 7.82 4.85
N MET A 151 -9.72 7.80 4.36
CA MET A 151 -9.18 6.65 3.62
C MET A 151 -8.83 5.52 4.59
N ALA A 152 -9.28 4.30 4.31
CA ALA A 152 -8.83 3.13 5.03
C ALA A 152 -7.43 2.72 4.52
N ILE A 153 -6.53 2.37 5.44
CA ILE A 153 -5.17 1.92 5.10
C ILE A 153 -4.93 0.53 5.67
N VAL A 154 -4.48 -0.39 4.82
CA VAL A 154 -3.94 -1.69 5.24
C VAL A 154 -2.45 -1.65 4.98
N MET A 155 -1.68 -1.57 6.04
CA MET A 155 -0.22 -1.57 5.97
C MET A 155 0.31 -2.98 6.26
N ILE A 156 1.17 -3.48 5.40
CA ILE A 156 1.95 -4.70 5.63
C ILE A 156 3.36 -4.23 5.94
N SER A 157 3.89 -4.64 7.08
CA SER A 157 5.26 -4.27 7.49
C SER A 157 5.90 -5.37 8.32
N SER A 158 7.19 -5.54 8.15
CA SER A 158 8.06 -6.37 8.99
C SER A 158 8.73 -5.59 10.12
N GLU A 159 8.59 -4.25 10.13
CA GLU A 159 9.21 -3.38 11.13
C GLU A 159 8.28 -3.19 12.35
N MET A 160 8.66 -3.75 13.49
CA MET A 160 7.89 -3.70 14.73
C MET A 160 7.54 -2.27 15.20
N PRO A 161 8.48 -1.29 15.15
CA PRO A 161 8.15 0.09 15.54
C PRO A 161 7.09 0.72 14.63
N GLU A 162 7.08 0.38 13.34
CA GLU A 162 6.09 0.86 12.37
C GLU A 162 4.71 0.31 12.69
N LEU A 163 4.60 -0.99 12.91
CA LEU A 163 3.34 -1.65 13.29
C LEU A 163 2.75 -1.04 14.56
N LEU A 164 3.55 -0.93 15.62
CA LEU A 164 3.10 -0.40 16.91
C LEU A 164 2.76 1.10 16.87
N GLY A 165 3.51 1.88 16.06
CA GLY A 165 3.33 3.33 15.98
C GLY A 165 2.15 3.77 15.11
N MET A 166 1.89 3.05 14.03
CA MET A 166 0.97 3.49 12.98
C MET A 166 -0.38 2.77 12.97
N SER A 167 -0.49 1.58 13.57
CA SER A 167 -1.70 0.77 13.43
C SER A 167 -2.69 0.98 14.58
N ASP A 168 -3.99 1.03 14.25
CA ASP A 168 -5.09 0.96 15.22
C ASP A 168 -5.43 -0.50 15.57
N ARG A 169 -5.16 -1.41 14.63
CA ARG A 169 -5.42 -2.83 14.73
C ARG A 169 -4.38 -3.62 13.95
N ILE A 170 -3.88 -4.69 14.52
CA ILE A 170 -2.82 -5.53 13.94
C ILE A 170 -3.33 -6.96 13.80
N TYR A 171 -3.26 -7.48 12.59
CA TYR A 171 -3.41 -8.91 12.31
C TYR A 171 -2.02 -9.53 12.20
N VAL A 172 -1.75 -10.53 13.04
CA VAL A 172 -0.50 -11.28 12.98
C VAL A 172 -0.69 -12.51 12.11
N MET A 173 0.23 -12.72 11.18
CA MET A 173 0.23 -13.87 10.28
C MET A 173 1.44 -14.75 10.53
N CYS A 174 1.21 -16.07 10.51
CA CYS A 174 2.26 -17.08 10.57
C CYS A 174 1.92 -18.20 9.59
N ASP A 175 2.85 -18.56 8.70
CA ASP A 175 2.69 -19.63 7.70
C ASP A 175 1.36 -19.55 6.90
N GLY A 176 1.01 -18.35 6.44
CA GLY A 176 -0.19 -18.11 5.62
C GLY A 176 -1.51 -18.12 6.39
N ARG A 177 -1.48 -18.14 7.73
CA ARG A 177 -2.66 -18.10 8.60
C ARG A 177 -2.64 -16.90 9.52
N VAL A 178 -3.81 -16.31 9.77
CA VAL A 178 -3.98 -15.30 10.81
C VAL A 178 -3.95 -16.02 12.16
N THR A 179 -2.97 -15.70 12.99
CA THR A 179 -2.74 -16.30 14.31
C THR A 179 -3.30 -15.45 15.44
N GLY A 180 -3.59 -14.19 15.19
CA GLY A 180 -4.21 -13.31 16.17
C GLY A 180 -4.54 -11.93 15.60
N GLU A 181 -5.41 -11.26 16.35
CA GLU A 181 -5.79 -9.87 16.14
C GLU A 181 -5.55 -9.11 17.45
N LEU A 182 -4.88 -7.97 17.37
CA LEU A 182 -4.56 -7.09 18.48
C LEU A 182 -5.07 -5.69 18.21
N SER A 183 -5.77 -5.08 19.17
CA SER A 183 -6.04 -3.66 19.17
C SER A 183 -4.77 -2.86 19.49
N ARG A 184 -4.74 -1.58 19.16
CA ARG A 184 -3.63 -0.66 19.48
C ARG A 184 -3.22 -0.71 20.96
N THR A 185 -4.20 -0.82 21.87
CA THR A 185 -3.95 -0.84 23.32
C THR A 185 -3.43 -2.17 23.83
N GLU A 186 -3.68 -3.26 23.12
CA GLU A 186 -3.23 -4.61 23.48
C GLU A 186 -1.92 -4.99 22.83
N ALA A 187 -1.57 -4.32 21.72
CA ALA A 187 -0.39 -4.65 20.93
C ALA A 187 0.89 -4.31 21.69
N THR A 188 1.71 -5.31 21.92
CA THR A 188 3.09 -5.18 22.40
C THR A 188 4.00 -6.02 21.51
N GLN A 189 5.28 -5.70 21.51
CA GLN A 189 6.26 -6.45 20.74
C GLN A 189 6.24 -7.94 21.12
N GLU A 190 6.14 -8.25 22.42
CA GLU A 190 6.11 -9.61 22.94
C GLU A 190 4.90 -10.37 22.42
N LYS A 191 3.70 -9.79 22.46
CA LYS A 191 2.46 -10.44 21.98
C LYS A 191 2.49 -10.69 20.48
N ILE A 192 3.01 -9.73 19.69
CA ILE A 192 3.14 -9.90 18.24
C ILE A 192 4.12 -11.05 17.96
N LEU A 193 5.27 -11.09 18.63
CA LEU A 193 6.25 -12.18 18.50
C LEU A 193 5.67 -13.53 18.91
N GLU A 194 4.96 -13.59 20.04
CA GLU A 194 4.29 -14.82 20.50
C GLU A 194 3.33 -15.36 19.43
N LEU A 195 2.45 -14.52 18.91
CA LEU A 195 1.51 -14.89 17.87
C LEU A 195 2.21 -15.30 16.56
N SER A 196 3.33 -14.67 16.21
CA SER A 196 4.11 -15.02 15.01
C SER A 196 4.83 -16.37 15.11
N MET A 197 4.97 -16.93 16.32
CA MET A 197 5.68 -18.18 16.58
C MET A 197 4.75 -19.35 16.99
N LEU A 198 3.43 -19.15 17.06
CA LEU A 198 2.48 -20.13 17.61
C LEU A 198 2.59 -21.54 17.00
N LYS A 199 3.00 -21.65 15.76
CA LYS A 199 3.16 -22.97 15.10
C LYS A 199 4.35 -23.77 15.65
N HIS A 200 5.42 -23.11 16.07
CA HIS A 200 6.57 -23.80 16.68
C HIS A 200 6.26 -24.35 18.07
N LEU A 201 5.41 -23.66 18.82
CA LEU A 201 5.04 -24.10 20.17
C LEU A 201 4.10 -25.32 20.16
N SER A 202 3.21 -25.43 19.18
CA SER A 202 2.32 -26.59 19.04
C SER A 202 3.04 -27.90 18.69
N LEU A 203 4.20 -27.83 18.04
CA LEU A 203 5.02 -29.00 17.70
C LEU A 203 5.90 -29.46 18.86
N ILE A 204 6.23 -28.58 19.82
CA ILE A 204 7.03 -28.94 21.02
C ILE A 204 6.17 -29.69 22.02
N HIS A 205 4.85 -29.51 22.05
CA HIS A 205 3.94 -30.19 22.98
C HIS A 205 3.57 -31.64 22.57
N ILE A 206 3.96 -32.10 21.38
CA ILE A 206 3.64 -33.44 20.86
C ILE A 206 4.73 -34.47 21.19
N SER A 207 5.82 -34.09 21.83
CA SER A 207 6.97 -34.99 22.10
C SER A 207 7.23 -35.27 23.58
N GLU A 208 6.18 -35.40 24.41
CA GLU A 208 6.37 -36.09 25.72
C GLU A 208 6.39 -37.61 25.49
N PRO A 209 7.51 -38.29 25.77
CA PRO A 209 7.56 -39.72 25.69
C PRO A 209 6.74 -40.28 26.86
N THR A 210 5.69 -41.04 26.57
CA THR A 210 5.02 -41.91 27.54
C THR A 210 6.06 -42.82 28.15
N ARG A 211 6.37 -42.61 29.46
CA ARG A 211 7.13 -43.59 30.27
C ARG A 211 6.23 -44.77 30.50
N HIS A 212 6.69 -45.91 30.02
CA HIS A 212 6.27 -47.24 30.52
C HIS A 212 7.09 -47.58 31.77
#